data_aaf7162ca94cef64b697b43982cd282e
#
_entry.id   aaf7162ca94cef64b697b43982cd282e
#
_cell.length_a   1.000
_cell.length_b   1.000
_cell.length_c   1.000
_cell.angle_alpha   90.00
_cell.angle_beta   90.00
_cell.angle_gamma   90.00
#
_symmetry.space_group_name_H-M   'P 1'
#
loop_
_entity.id
_entity.type
_entity.pdbx_description
1 polymer ?
#
loop_
_entity_poly.entity_id
_entity_poly.type
_entity_poly.pdbx_seq_one_letter_code
_entity_poly.pdbx_strand_id
1 'polypeptide(L)'
;MSNYIFQSVEKLVRRYQTRDPFKLLDALNVVVQETDQYQHLKGYCFLCCKTYYVIISDFLSEEEKRIVAAHELGHIMLHKRQLQVAPMKDSVLYNMRDNTEYEANLFAADLLLPDEDVAHTSKNEELNYFSLCSTLYTTPELMSFKLYSLIRRGNSQYNMPMAIDSKFLGKH
;
A
#
# COMPACT_ATOMS: atom_id res chain seq x y z
N MET A 1 -12.69 10.71 -2.13
CA MET A 1 -11.61 10.08 -1.33
C MET A 1 -10.60 9.36 -2.23
N SER A 2 -10.95 8.30 -2.92
CA SER A 2 -10.01 7.52 -3.77
C SER A 2 -9.31 8.37 -4.85
N ASN A 3 -10.00 9.32 -5.50
CA ASN A 3 -9.38 10.21 -6.48
C ASN A 3 -8.29 11.13 -5.88
N TYR A 4 -8.47 11.62 -4.66
CA TYR A 4 -7.46 12.42 -3.96
C TYR A 4 -6.20 11.61 -3.63
N ILE A 5 -6.38 10.37 -3.18
CA ILE A 5 -5.25 9.46 -2.85
C ILE A 5 -4.47 9.15 -4.12
N PHE A 6 -5.14 8.74 -5.19
CA PHE A 6 -4.52 8.51 -6.49
C PHE A 6 -3.76 9.74 -7.01
N GLN A 7 -4.36 10.93 -6.94
CA GLN A 7 -3.68 12.17 -7.35
C GLN A 7 -2.45 12.47 -6.48
N SER A 8 -2.49 12.13 -5.19
CA SER A 8 -1.35 12.28 -4.28
C SER A 8 -0.20 11.35 -4.68
N VAL A 9 -0.51 10.10 -5.05
CA VAL A 9 0.47 9.14 -5.57
C VAL A 9 1.07 9.66 -6.88
N GLU A 10 0.24 10.02 -7.87
CA GLU A 10 0.71 10.47 -9.17
C GLU A 10 1.57 11.75 -9.08
N LYS A 11 1.22 12.67 -8.19
CA LYS A 11 2.03 13.87 -7.91
C LYS A 11 3.40 13.48 -7.34
N LEU A 12 3.45 12.52 -6.43
CA LEU A 12 4.69 12.02 -5.83
C LEU A 12 5.56 11.35 -6.89
N VAL A 13 4.99 10.40 -7.65
CA VAL A 13 5.68 9.68 -8.72
C VAL A 13 6.22 10.65 -9.79
N ARG A 14 5.42 11.63 -10.20
CA ARG A 14 5.84 12.64 -11.18
C ARG A 14 6.99 13.51 -10.66
N ARG A 15 6.99 13.83 -9.37
CA ARG A 15 8.04 14.64 -8.76
C ARG A 15 9.37 13.90 -8.67
N TYR A 16 9.35 12.64 -8.29
CA TYR A 16 10.56 11.84 -8.01
C TYR A 16 10.89 10.83 -9.11
N GLN A 17 10.06 10.72 -10.15
CA GLN A 17 10.25 9.85 -11.32
C GLN A 17 10.47 8.37 -10.95
N THR A 18 9.83 7.90 -9.88
CA THR A 18 9.91 6.51 -9.40
C THR A 18 8.62 6.09 -8.69
N ARG A 19 8.33 4.79 -8.73
CA ARG A 19 7.29 4.11 -7.95
C ARG A 19 7.87 3.19 -6.88
N ASP A 20 9.19 3.17 -6.75
CA ASP A 20 9.89 2.40 -5.72
C ASP A 20 9.69 3.09 -4.35
N PRO A 21 9.01 2.44 -3.38
CA PRO A 21 8.72 3.06 -2.10
C PRO A 21 9.98 3.38 -1.29
N PHE A 22 11.02 2.56 -1.38
CA PHE A 22 12.28 2.81 -0.67
C PHE A 22 13.01 4.05 -1.22
N LYS A 23 13.05 4.20 -2.55
CA LYS A 23 13.61 5.41 -3.17
C LYS A 23 12.81 6.65 -2.84
N LEU A 24 11.49 6.53 -2.74
CA LEU A 24 10.63 7.64 -2.34
C LEU A 24 10.83 8.02 -0.86
N LEU A 25 10.94 7.04 0.03
CA LEU A 25 11.24 7.28 1.44
C LEU A 25 12.60 7.98 1.62
N ASP A 26 13.63 7.51 0.93
CA ASP A 26 14.96 8.13 0.93
C ASP A 26 14.91 9.58 0.40
N ALA A 27 14.26 9.82 -0.74
CA ALA A 27 14.10 11.15 -1.33
C ALA A 27 13.30 12.13 -0.44
N LEU A 28 12.49 11.61 0.49
CA LEU A 28 11.74 12.36 1.49
C LEU A 28 12.50 12.50 2.83
N ASN A 29 13.74 12.04 2.91
CA ASN A 29 14.57 11.99 4.12
C ASN A 29 13.87 11.22 5.27
N VAL A 30 13.20 10.14 4.95
CA VAL A 30 12.63 9.19 5.91
C VAL A 30 13.69 8.15 6.23
N VAL A 31 13.93 7.91 7.52
CA VAL A 31 14.85 6.86 7.97
C VAL A 31 14.13 5.53 7.98
N VAL A 32 14.60 4.58 7.18
CA VAL A 32 14.06 3.21 7.15
C VAL A 32 15.01 2.29 7.90
N GLN A 33 14.46 1.47 8.80
CA GLN A 33 15.20 0.48 9.57
C GLN A 33 14.46 -0.85 9.56
N GLU A 34 15.21 -1.94 9.45
CA GLU A 34 14.68 -3.29 9.63
C GLU A 34 14.93 -3.76 11.07
N THR A 35 14.04 -4.61 11.57
CA THR A 35 14.12 -5.13 12.94
C THR A 35 13.60 -6.56 13.04
N ASP A 36 14.27 -7.36 13.87
CA ASP A 36 13.87 -8.71 14.26
C ASP A 36 13.07 -8.77 15.58
N GLN A 37 12.86 -7.60 16.22
CA GLN A 37 12.27 -7.53 17.57
C GLN A 37 10.78 -7.84 17.63
N TYR A 38 10.05 -7.75 16.49
CA TYR A 38 8.58 -7.86 16.46
C TYR A 38 8.13 -8.94 15.50
N GLN A 39 7.77 -10.12 16.03
CA GLN A 39 7.31 -11.25 15.19
C GLN A 39 5.92 -11.05 14.59
N HIS A 40 5.07 -10.20 15.19
CA HIS A 40 3.68 -10.01 14.78
C HIS A 40 3.40 -8.63 14.17
N LEU A 41 4.36 -7.72 14.22
CA LEU A 41 4.25 -6.39 13.65
C LEU A 41 4.99 -6.36 12.32
N LYS A 42 4.28 -6.09 11.24
CA LYS A 42 4.90 -6.04 9.90
C LYS A 42 5.69 -4.76 9.68
N GLY A 43 5.18 -3.64 10.17
CA GLY A 43 5.85 -2.35 10.13
C GLY A 43 5.15 -1.30 10.97
N TYR A 44 5.76 -0.16 11.10
CA TYR A 44 5.16 1.05 11.67
C TYR A 44 5.95 2.28 11.32
N CYS A 45 5.28 3.43 11.31
CA CYS A 45 5.94 4.71 11.16
C CYS A 45 5.66 5.66 12.32
N PHE A 46 6.59 6.55 12.56
CA PHE A 46 6.48 7.58 13.60
C PHE A 46 7.32 8.81 13.25
N LEU A 47 7.00 9.91 13.92
CA LEU A 47 7.75 11.16 13.84
C LEU A 47 8.55 11.36 15.13
N CYS A 48 9.86 11.50 15.03
CA CYS A 48 10.72 11.84 16.14
C CYS A 48 11.71 12.94 15.73
N CYS A 49 11.84 13.97 16.55
CA CYS A 49 12.78 15.09 16.32
C CYS A 49 12.67 15.67 14.89
N LYS A 50 11.46 15.85 14.37
CA LYS A 50 11.15 16.32 13.01
C LYS A 50 11.58 15.39 11.87
N THR A 51 12.02 14.18 12.18
CA THR A 51 12.39 13.14 11.20
C THR A 51 11.36 12.02 11.25
N TYR A 52 10.89 11.58 10.09
CA TYR A 52 10.04 10.40 9.98
C TYR A 52 10.90 9.14 9.99
N TYR A 53 10.42 8.13 10.67
CA TYR A 53 11.01 6.80 10.72
C TYR A 53 9.99 5.77 10.23
N VAL A 54 10.47 4.80 9.48
CA VAL A 54 9.72 3.60 9.10
C VAL A 54 10.51 2.41 9.59
N ILE A 55 9.87 1.57 10.38
CA ILE A 55 10.45 0.32 10.88
C ILE A 55 9.72 -0.83 10.19
N ILE A 56 10.47 -1.77 9.64
CA ILE A 56 9.94 -2.92 8.89
C ILE A 56 10.48 -4.20 9.52
N SER A 57 9.65 -5.22 9.65
CA SER A 57 10.09 -6.54 10.13
C SER A 57 11.03 -7.19 9.11
N ASP A 58 12.16 -7.71 9.57
CA ASP A 58 13.11 -8.42 8.71
C ASP A 58 12.69 -9.88 8.40
N PHE A 59 11.65 -10.38 9.10
CA PHE A 59 11.04 -11.69 8.80
C PHE A 59 10.21 -11.71 7.50
N LEU A 60 9.96 -10.55 6.89
CA LEU A 60 9.18 -10.41 5.67
C LEU A 60 10.01 -10.72 4.42
N SER A 61 9.35 -11.26 3.38
CA SER A 61 9.96 -11.33 2.04
C SER A 61 10.18 -9.92 1.47
N GLU A 62 11.03 -9.81 0.46
CA GLU A 62 11.30 -8.51 -0.19
C GLU A 62 10.03 -7.90 -0.81
N GLU A 63 9.12 -8.74 -1.33
CA GLU A 63 7.83 -8.29 -1.84
C GLU A 63 6.95 -7.74 -0.71
N GLU A 64 6.89 -8.42 0.43
CA GLU A 64 6.14 -7.95 1.59
C GLU A 64 6.74 -6.66 2.18
N LYS A 65 8.07 -6.57 2.30
CA LYS A 65 8.76 -5.34 2.74
C LYS A 65 8.42 -4.17 1.83
N ARG A 66 8.37 -4.38 0.51
CA ARG A 66 7.98 -3.36 -0.46
C ARG A 66 6.54 -2.90 -0.25
N ILE A 67 5.61 -3.80 0.02
CA ILE A 67 4.20 -3.46 0.30
C ILE A 67 4.10 -2.67 1.60
N VAL A 68 4.78 -3.12 2.67
CA VAL A 68 4.81 -2.42 3.96
C VAL A 68 5.42 -1.03 3.80
N ALA A 69 6.55 -0.90 3.11
CA ALA A 69 7.18 0.41 2.86
C ALA A 69 6.24 1.37 2.12
N ALA A 70 5.48 0.89 1.12
CA ALA A 70 4.50 1.70 0.40
C ALA A 70 3.31 2.10 1.29
N HIS A 71 2.87 1.22 2.17
CA HIS A 71 1.80 1.47 3.14
C HIS A 71 2.22 2.54 4.16
N GLU A 72 3.40 2.40 4.78
CA GLU A 72 3.94 3.37 5.73
C GLU A 72 4.19 4.74 5.07
N LEU A 73 4.64 4.74 3.81
CA LEU A 73 4.73 5.96 3.02
C LEU A 73 3.35 6.62 2.85
N GLY A 74 2.29 5.82 2.68
CA GLY A 74 0.91 6.28 2.66
C GLY A 74 0.53 7.04 3.93
N HIS A 75 0.84 6.51 5.11
CA HIS A 75 0.64 7.20 6.38
C HIS A 75 1.42 8.51 6.45
N ILE A 76 2.69 8.51 6.08
CA ILE A 76 3.52 9.73 6.07
C ILE A 76 2.95 10.79 5.13
N MET A 77 2.39 10.40 3.99
CA MET A 77 1.85 11.35 3.01
C MET A 77 0.47 11.90 3.39
N LEU A 78 -0.41 11.03 3.92
CA LEU A 78 -1.83 11.34 4.12
C LEU A 78 -2.15 11.74 5.57
N HIS A 79 -1.42 11.20 6.56
CA HIS A 79 -1.80 11.26 7.99
C HIS A 79 -0.79 12.01 8.86
N LYS A 80 -0.15 13.04 8.33
CA LYS A 80 0.90 13.83 9.04
C LYS A 80 0.46 14.35 10.40
N ARG A 81 -0.81 14.73 10.55
CA ARG A 81 -1.33 15.28 11.82
C ARG A 81 -1.42 14.19 12.89
N GLN A 82 -1.84 13.00 12.51
CA GLN A 82 -1.94 11.85 13.41
C GLN A 82 -0.55 11.41 13.87
N LEU A 83 0.43 11.34 12.95
CA LEU A 83 1.81 11.00 13.25
C LEU A 83 2.51 11.98 14.21
N GLN A 84 2.04 13.23 14.28
CA GLN A 84 2.55 14.21 15.26
C GLN A 84 2.11 13.88 16.70
N VAL A 85 1.04 13.11 16.88
CA VAL A 85 0.44 12.80 18.19
C VAL A 85 0.88 11.43 18.68
N ALA A 86 0.92 10.43 17.80
CA ALA A 86 1.27 9.05 18.14
C ALA A 86 1.87 8.29 16.93
N PRO A 87 2.72 7.28 17.20
CA PRO A 87 3.15 6.34 16.16
C PRO A 87 1.96 5.60 15.56
N MET A 88 1.95 5.40 14.26
CA MET A 88 1.02 4.51 13.59
C MET A 88 1.65 3.12 13.53
N LYS A 89 1.04 2.16 14.19
CA LYS A 89 1.54 0.79 14.33
C LYS A 89 0.61 -0.16 13.61
N ASP A 90 1.15 -0.84 12.64
CA ASP A 90 0.45 -1.86 11.87
C ASP A 90 0.80 -3.26 12.36
N SER A 91 -0.07 -3.81 13.17
CA SER A 91 -0.01 -5.24 13.50
C SER A 91 -0.72 -6.10 12.44
N VAL A 92 -1.60 -5.51 11.64
CA VAL A 92 -2.37 -6.22 10.61
C VAL A 92 -2.51 -5.30 9.39
N LEU A 93 -1.73 -5.54 8.34
CA LEU A 93 -2.01 -4.97 7.02
C LEU A 93 -3.46 -5.30 6.63
N TYR A 94 -4.15 -4.33 6.01
CA TYR A 94 -5.53 -4.48 5.51
C TYR A 94 -6.64 -4.39 6.57
N ASN A 95 -6.41 -3.72 7.71
CA ASN A 95 -7.48 -3.41 8.66
C ASN A 95 -8.45 -2.38 8.04
N MET A 96 -9.62 -2.84 7.60
CA MET A 96 -10.63 -1.97 6.96
C MET A 96 -11.52 -1.21 7.96
N ARG A 97 -11.30 -1.36 9.27
CA ARG A 97 -12.12 -0.69 10.31
C ARG A 97 -11.63 0.71 10.63
N ASP A 98 -10.37 1.00 10.34
CA ASP A 98 -9.79 2.32 10.51
C ASP A 98 -9.67 3.00 9.13
N ASN A 99 -10.19 4.22 9.01
CA ASN A 99 -10.12 4.99 7.78
C ASN A 99 -8.68 5.29 7.36
N THR A 100 -7.77 5.45 8.33
CA THR A 100 -6.36 5.75 8.04
C THR A 100 -5.65 4.55 7.43
N GLU A 101 -5.91 3.35 7.95
CA GLU A 101 -5.38 2.09 7.40
C GLU A 101 -5.92 1.81 6.00
N TYR A 102 -7.20 2.04 5.80
CA TYR A 102 -7.83 1.90 4.50
C TYR A 102 -7.23 2.87 3.45
N GLU A 103 -6.99 4.12 3.83
CA GLU A 103 -6.38 5.13 2.96
C GLU A 103 -4.92 4.80 2.64
N ALA A 104 -4.14 4.32 3.61
CA ALA A 104 -2.76 3.88 3.40
C ALA A 104 -2.67 2.66 2.47
N ASN A 105 -3.60 1.70 2.59
CA ASN A 105 -3.70 0.56 1.67
C ASN A 105 -4.06 0.98 0.25
N LEU A 106 -4.98 1.94 0.07
CA LEU A 106 -5.29 2.50 -1.25
C LEU A 106 -4.07 3.21 -1.85
N PHE A 107 -3.32 3.96 -1.03
CA PHE A 107 -2.11 4.63 -1.46
C PHE A 107 -1.05 3.61 -1.92
N ALA A 108 -0.82 2.56 -1.13
CA ALA A 108 0.12 1.50 -1.48
C ALA A 108 -0.27 0.78 -2.79
N ALA A 109 -1.56 0.47 -2.95
CA ALA A 109 -2.08 -0.16 -4.16
C ALA A 109 -1.91 0.73 -5.40
N ASP A 110 -2.22 2.02 -5.31
CA ASP A 110 -2.06 2.95 -6.42
C ASP A 110 -0.58 3.24 -6.74
N LEU A 111 0.31 3.19 -5.74
CA LEU A 111 1.74 3.36 -5.93
C LEU A 111 2.38 2.17 -6.62
N LEU A 112 2.11 0.96 -6.12
CA LEU A 112 2.79 -0.27 -6.55
C LEU A 112 2.22 -0.88 -7.82
N LEU A 113 0.94 -0.60 -8.12
CA LEU A 113 0.20 -1.16 -9.24
C LEU A 113 -0.25 -0.03 -10.18
N PRO A 114 0.57 0.38 -11.16
CA PRO A 114 0.19 1.39 -12.16
C PRO A 114 -1.07 0.96 -12.93
N ASP A 115 -1.95 1.91 -13.24
CA ASP A 115 -3.19 1.64 -13.98
C ASP A 115 -2.91 0.95 -15.32
N GLU A 116 -1.83 1.37 -15.98
CA GLU A 116 -1.43 0.86 -17.30
C GLU A 116 -1.00 -0.61 -17.22
N ASP A 117 -0.26 -0.99 -16.19
CA ASP A 117 0.20 -2.37 -16.01
C ASP A 117 -0.96 -3.31 -15.72
N VAL A 118 -1.91 -2.87 -14.85
CA VAL A 118 -3.12 -3.63 -14.57
C VAL A 118 -3.98 -3.75 -15.82
N ALA A 119 -4.17 -2.65 -16.58
CA ALA A 119 -4.95 -2.65 -17.79
C ALA A 119 -4.33 -3.49 -18.91
N HIS A 120 -3.00 -3.46 -19.04
CA HIS A 120 -2.30 -4.29 -20.02
C HIS A 120 -2.40 -5.77 -19.70
N THR A 121 -2.11 -6.14 -18.45
CA THR A 121 -2.10 -7.55 -18.01
C THR A 121 -3.50 -8.16 -18.00
N SER A 122 -4.53 -7.37 -17.62
CA SER A 122 -5.94 -7.83 -17.58
C SER A 122 -6.56 -8.08 -18.96
N LYS A 123 -5.93 -7.66 -20.06
CA LYS A 123 -6.38 -7.98 -21.42
C LYS A 123 -6.15 -9.43 -21.81
N ASN A 124 -5.30 -10.13 -21.09
CA ASN A 124 -5.10 -11.57 -21.31
C ASN A 124 -6.26 -12.35 -20.67
N GLU A 125 -7.21 -12.79 -21.50
CA GLU A 125 -8.41 -13.53 -21.08
C GLU A 125 -8.10 -14.90 -20.45
N GLU A 126 -6.89 -15.41 -20.62
CA GLU A 126 -6.45 -16.68 -20.00
C GLU A 126 -6.09 -16.51 -18.51
N LEU A 127 -5.87 -15.28 -18.03
CA LEU A 127 -5.49 -15.01 -16.66
C LEU A 127 -6.73 -14.92 -15.75
N ASN A 128 -6.78 -15.77 -14.75
CA ASN A 128 -7.70 -15.58 -13.63
C ASN A 128 -7.14 -14.54 -12.64
N TYR A 129 -7.93 -14.16 -11.64
CA TYR A 129 -7.58 -13.15 -10.65
C TYR A 129 -6.25 -13.45 -9.93
N PHE A 130 -6.02 -14.68 -9.51
CA PHE A 130 -4.79 -15.08 -8.81
C PHE A 130 -3.58 -15.08 -9.73
N SER A 131 -3.75 -15.52 -10.98
CA SER A 131 -2.70 -15.46 -11.99
C SER A 131 -2.33 -14.02 -12.32
N LEU A 132 -3.31 -13.11 -12.38
CA LEU A 132 -3.08 -11.66 -12.54
C LEU A 132 -2.24 -11.10 -11.37
N CYS A 133 -2.58 -11.46 -10.13
CA CYS A 133 -1.80 -11.05 -8.96
C CYS A 133 -0.36 -11.56 -9.03
N SER A 134 -0.16 -12.82 -9.37
CA SER A 134 1.17 -13.42 -9.50
C SER A 134 2.00 -12.74 -10.60
N THR A 135 1.38 -12.45 -11.76
CA THR A 135 2.06 -11.78 -12.87
C THR A 135 2.50 -10.36 -12.51
N LEU A 136 1.72 -9.67 -11.68
CA LEU A 136 2.03 -8.31 -11.20
C LEU A 136 2.81 -8.30 -9.87
N TYR A 137 3.31 -9.44 -9.42
CA TYR A 137 4.07 -9.57 -8.17
C TYR A 137 3.39 -8.89 -6.99
N THR A 138 2.10 -9.17 -6.82
CA THR A 138 1.28 -8.54 -5.78
C THR A 138 0.41 -9.55 -5.05
N THR A 139 -0.08 -9.15 -3.88
CA THR A 139 -1.03 -9.97 -3.12
C THR A 139 -2.47 -9.76 -3.61
N PRO A 140 -3.36 -10.77 -3.48
CA PRO A 140 -4.78 -10.61 -3.80
C PRO A 140 -5.45 -9.45 -3.05
N GLU A 141 -5.05 -9.23 -1.80
CA GLU A 141 -5.57 -8.15 -0.97
C GLU A 141 -5.21 -6.77 -1.55
N LEU A 142 -3.92 -6.56 -1.90
CA LEU A 142 -3.47 -5.29 -2.48
C LEU A 142 -4.11 -5.05 -3.85
N MET A 143 -4.24 -6.09 -4.68
CA MET A 143 -4.95 -6.03 -5.96
C MET A 143 -6.42 -5.64 -5.77
N SER A 144 -7.07 -6.09 -4.70
CA SER A 144 -8.45 -5.70 -4.40
C SER A 144 -8.59 -4.22 -4.10
N PHE A 145 -7.66 -3.64 -3.34
CA PHE A 145 -7.60 -2.18 -3.15
C PHE A 145 -7.38 -1.44 -4.46
N LYS A 146 -6.52 -1.97 -5.34
CA LYS A 146 -6.30 -1.39 -6.67
C LYS A 146 -7.56 -1.40 -7.53
N LEU A 147 -8.24 -2.53 -7.64
CA LEU A 147 -9.49 -2.63 -8.39
C LEU A 147 -10.56 -1.69 -7.82
N TYR A 148 -10.67 -1.62 -6.49
CA TYR A 148 -11.56 -0.66 -5.84
C TYR A 148 -11.23 0.79 -6.24
N SER A 149 -9.95 1.17 -6.20
CA SER A 149 -9.51 2.51 -6.63
C SER A 149 -9.90 2.80 -8.08
N LEU A 150 -9.66 1.85 -8.99
CA LEU A 150 -10.02 1.96 -10.41
C LEU A 150 -11.53 2.14 -10.62
N ILE A 151 -12.35 1.29 -9.99
CA ILE A 151 -13.82 1.35 -10.07
C ILE A 151 -14.32 2.70 -9.54
N ARG A 152 -13.83 3.15 -8.40
CA ARG A 152 -14.24 4.45 -7.80
C ARG A 152 -13.80 5.66 -8.61
N ARG A 153 -12.81 5.51 -9.48
CA ARG A 153 -12.37 6.53 -10.44
C ARG A 153 -13.11 6.46 -11.78
N GLY A 154 -14.10 5.56 -11.93
CA GLY A 154 -14.97 5.46 -13.09
C GLY A 154 -14.52 4.44 -14.15
N ASN A 155 -13.55 3.58 -13.85
CA ASN A 155 -13.16 2.48 -14.74
C ASN A 155 -14.17 1.32 -14.62
N SER A 156 -15.26 1.40 -15.38
CA SER A 156 -16.36 0.44 -15.34
C SER A 156 -16.05 -0.94 -15.95
N GLN A 157 -14.90 -1.10 -16.57
CA GLN A 157 -14.47 -2.38 -17.13
C GLN A 157 -14.03 -3.40 -16.05
N TYR A 158 -13.77 -2.94 -14.81
CA TYR A 158 -13.39 -3.81 -13.72
C TYR A 158 -14.57 -4.10 -12.82
N ASN A 159 -14.71 -5.37 -12.43
CA ASN A 159 -15.64 -5.81 -11.40
C ASN A 159 -14.83 -6.22 -10.16
N MET A 160 -15.36 -5.94 -8.98
CA MET A 160 -14.77 -6.51 -7.77
C MET A 160 -14.89 -8.03 -7.84
N PRO A 161 -13.79 -8.80 -7.69
CA PRO A 161 -13.91 -10.22 -7.44
C PRO A 161 -14.78 -10.39 -6.20
N MET A 162 -15.76 -11.30 -6.27
CA MET A 162 -16.81 -11.54 -5.27
C MET A 162 -16.42 -11.12 -3.86
N ALA A 163 -17.35 -10.46 -3.17
CA ALA A 163 -17.17 -9.82 -1.86
C ALA A 163 -16.04 -10.45 -1.05
N ILE A 164 -14.99 -9.68 -0.83
CA ILE A 164 -13.96 -10.06 0.13
C ILE A 164 -14.70 -10.11 1.46
N ASP A 165 -15.06 -11.31 1.90
CA ASP A 165 -15.62 -11.51 3.23
C ASP A 165 -14.59 -10.94 4.20
N SER A 166 -14.99 -9.96 4.97
CA SER A 166 -14.14 -9.34 6.00
C SER A 166 -13.60 -10.37 7.02
N LYS A 167 -14.14 -11.59 7.01
CA LYS A 167 -13.67 -12.74 7.77
C LYS A 167 -12.44 -13.43 7.15
N PHE A 168 -12.18 -13.24 5.86
CA PHE A 168 -10.99 -13.78 5.20
C PHE A 168 -9.69 -13.10 5.69
N LEU A 169 -9.77 -11.85 6.13
CA LEU A 169 -8.66 -11.07 6.67
C LEU A 169 -8.46 -11.24 8.19
N GLY A 170 -9.28 -12.05 8.85
CA GLY A 170 -9.33 -12.17 10.32
C GLY A 170 -9.03 -13.55 10.91
N LYS A 171 -8.45 -14.46 10.17
CA LYS A 171 -8.01 -15.75 10.69
C LYS A 171 -6.55 -15.99 10.36
N HIS A 172 -5.71 -15.57 11.25
CA HIS A 172 -4.54 -16.33 11.74
C HIS A 172 -4.02 -15.65 13.01
#